data_79a9175827f9ee09349be2731068d59c
#
_entry.id   79a9175827f9ee09349be2731068d59c
#
_cell.length_a   1.000
_cell.length_b   1.000
_cell.length_c   1.000
_cell.angle_alpha   90.00
_cell.angle_beta   90.00
_cell.angle_gamma   90.00
#
_symmetry.space_group_name_H-M   'P 1'
#
loop_
_entity.id
_entity.type
_entity.pdbx_description
1 polymer ?
#
loop_
_entity_poly.entity_id
_entity_poly.type
_entity_poly.pdbx_seq_one_letter_code
_entity_poly.pdbx_strand_id
1 'polypeptide(L)'
;MVARLLVVHHSPTDAVRALTDAVVAGTRDDAVTGVEVVVRAALDASAADVAAADGILLGTPANFGYMSGALKHFFDTIFLEAGGALGDDGSASAAGRGRLPYGLWVHGRYDTTGAVRSVQSIVQALPWTQAAPVLEVLGDVGAGQRDAAYELGGTLAALVEPV
;
A
#
# COMPACT_ATOMS: atom_id res chain seq x y z
N MET A 1 15.97 17.64 0.66
CA MET A 1 14.55 17.33 0.68
C MET A 1 14.40 15.86 1.06
N VAL A 2 13.45 15.51 1.89
CA VAL A 2 13.20 14.14 2.30
C VAL A 2 11.82 13.74 1.75
N ALA A 3 11.79 12.68 0.95
CA ALA A 3 10.52 12.11 0.48
C ALA A 3 9.91 11.21 1.56
N ARG A 4 8.61 11.02 1.55
CA ARG A 4 7.91 10.19 2.52
C ARG A 4 7.20 9.03 1.82
N LEU A 5 7.55 7.81 2.22
CA LEU A 5 6.90 6.58 1.78
C LEU A 5 6.03 6.04 2.91
N LEU A 6 4.73 5.97 2.67
CA LEU A 6 3.75 5.44 3.63
C LEU A 6 3.53 3.95 3.37
N VAL A 7 3.60 3.15 4.41
CA VAL A 7 3.26 1.72 4.38
C VAL A 7 2.02 1.50 5.23
N VAL A 8 0.92 1.07 4.62
CA VAL A 8 -0.35 0.76 5.29
C VAL A 8 -0.63 -0.72 5.14
N HIS A 9 -0.79 -1.41 6.25
CA HIS A 9 -0.96 -2.86 6.22
C HIS A 9 -1.92 -3.38 7.28
N HIS A 10 -2.50 -4.55 7.01
CA HIS A 10 -3.15 -5.39 8.00
C HIS A 10 -2.47 -6.75 8.00
N SER A 11 -1.83 -7.10 9.09
CA SER A 11 -0.97 -8.29 9.20
C SER A 11 -1.35 -9.14 10.41
N PRO A 12 -2.52 -9.82 10.35
CA PRO A 12 -3.05 -10.57 11.49
C PRO A 12 -2.42 -11.94 11.68
N THR A 13 -1.69 -12.45 10.69
CA THR A 13 -1.08 -13.79 10.70
C THR A 13 0.43 -13.72 10.55
N ASP A 14 1.13 -14.77 10.95
CA ASP A 14 2.60 -14.87 10.79
C ASP A 14 3.02 -14.78 9.33
N ALA A 15 2.25 -15.39 8.41
CA ALA A 15 2.55 -15.33 6.98
C ALA A 15 2.51 -13.90 6.44
N VAL A 16 1.44 -13.16 6.73
CA VAL A 16 1.34 -11.76 6.28
C VAL A 16 2.38 -10.90 6.97
N ARG A 17 2.65 -11.11 8.27
CA ARG A 17 3.71 -10.36 8.98
C ARG A 17 5.08 -10.58 8.36
N ALA A 18 5.41 -11.81 7.96
CA ALA A 18 6.68 -12.09 7.30
C ALA A 18 6.84 -11.31 5.99
N LEU A 19 5.78 -11.20 5.21
CA LEU A 19 5.78 -10.37 3.99
C LEU A 19 5.90 -8.88 4.31
N THR A 20 5.12 -8.40 5.26
CA THR A 20 5.15 -7.00 5.70
C THR A 20 6.52 -6.59 6.22
N ASP A 21 7.14 -7.42 7.05
CA ASP A 21 8.50 -7.17 7.57
C ASP A 21 9.52 -7.10 6.45
N ALA A 22 9.41 -7.99 5.45
CA ALA A 22 10.29 -7.98 4.29
C ALA A 22 10.09 -6.74 3.41
N VAL A 23 8.84 -6.33 3.16
CA VAL A 23 8.54 -5.08 2.44
C VAL A 23 9.15 -3.89 3.17
N VAL A 24 8.92 -3.76 4.46
CA VAL A 24 9.46 -2.66 5.28
C VAL A 24 10.99 -2.67 5.26
N ALA A 25 11.62 -3.85 5.39
CA ALA A 25 13.08 -3.97 5.29
C ALA A 25 13.59 -3.47 3.93
N GLY A 26 12.91 -3.82 2.84
CA GLY A 26 13.25 -3.35 1.49
C GLY A 26 13.15 -1.83 1.33
N THR A 27 12.16 -1.21 1.97
CA THR A 27 12.04 0.27 1.95
C THR A 27 13.19 0.99 2.67
N ARG A 28 13.94 0.26 3.49
CA ARG A 28 15.06 0.77 4.28
C ARG A 28 16.40 0.22 3.82
N ASP A 29 16.46 -0.24 2.57
CA ASP A 29 17.73 -0.68 1.97
C ASP A 29 18.75 0.46 2.00
N ASP A 30 20.00 0.15 2.33
CA ASP A 30 21.09 1.12 2.45
C ASP A 30 21.39 1.86 1.13
N ALA A 31 20.97 1.31 0.00
CA ALA A 31 21.10 1.94 -1.30
C ALA A 31 20.09 3.09 -1.51
N VAL A 32 19.02 3.15 -0.71
CA VAL A 32 17.99 4.21 -0.80
C VAL A 32 18.28 5.30 0.23
N THR A 33 18.36 6.53 -0.22
CA THR A 33 18.67 7.68 0.64
C THR A 33 17.59 8.76 0.55
N GLY A 34 17.45 9.55 1.59
CA GLY A 34 16.51 10.69 1.58
C GLY A 34 15.03 10.28 1.60
N VAL A 35 14.70 9.08 2.05
CA VAL A 35 13.32 8.59 2.18
C VAL A 35 12.99 8.31 3.64
N GLU A 36 11.99 9.00 4.16
CA GLU A 36 11.38 8.71 5.45
C GLU A 36 10.28 7.65 5.27
N VAL A 37 10.40 6.52 5.95
CA VAL A 37 9.42 5.43 5.87
C VAL A 37 8.50 5.49 7.08
N VAL A 38 7.22 5.70 6.83
CA VAL A 38 6.18 5.73 7.86
C VAL A 38 5.32 4.48 7.74
N VAL A 39 5.30 3.66 8.77
CA VAL A 39 4.54 2.40 8.80
C VAL A 39 3.31 2.58 9.70
N ARG A 40 2.14 2.25 9.18
CA ARG A 40 0.87 2.30 9.90
C ARG A 40 0.10 0.99 9.75
N ALA A 41 -0.44 0.48 10.85
CA ALA A 41 -1.54 -0.48 10.76
C ALA A 41 -2.74 0.19 10.07
N ALA A 42 -3.49 -0.57 9.28
CA ALA A 42 -4.58 -0.01 8.47
C ALA A 42 -5.64 0.72 9.31
N LEU A 43 -5.92 0.26 10.52
CA LEU A 43 -6.87 0.93 11.42
C LEU A 43 -6.35 2.24 12.02
N ASP A 44 -5.04 2.47 11.99
CA ASP A 44 -4.39 3.66 12.58
C ASP A 44 -4.00 4.70 11.54
N ALA A 45 -3.99 4.32 10.25
CA ALA A 45 -3.62 5.23 9.18
C ALA A 45 -4.71 6.27 8.93
N SER A 46 -4.28 7.49 8.61
CA SER A 46 -5.17 8.65 8.44
C SER A 46 -5.04 9.32 7.07
N ALA A 47 -5.99 10.17 6.75
CA ALA A 47 -5.92 11.02 5.56
C ALA A 47 -4.71 11.96 5.60
N ALA A 48 -4.29 12.41 6.79
CA ALA A 48 -3.09 13.23 6.95
C ALA A 48 -1.81 12.46 6.60
N ASP A 49 -1.73 11.17 6.95
CA ASP A 49 -0.61 10.31 6.54
C ASP A 49 -0.52 10.23 5.01
N VAL A 50 -1.65 10.04 4.34
CA VAL A 50 -1.73 9.98 2.86
C VAL A 50 -1.35 11.31 2.23
N ALA A 51 -1.87 12.42 2.75
CA ALA A 51 -1.58 13.76 2.23
C ALA A 51 -0.10 14.12 2.32
N ALA A 52 0.61 13.58 3.29
CA ALA A 52 2.04 13.82 3.49
C ALA A 52 2.93 12.86 2.68
N ALA A 53 2.36 11.83 2.04
CA ALA A 53 3.12 10.79 1.36
C ALA A 53 3.44 11.15 -0.09
N ASP A 54 4.62 10.75 -0.55
CA ASP A 54 5.06 10.82 -1.95
C ASP A 54 4.88 9.47 -2.67
N GLY A 55 4.62 8.42 -1.92
CA GLY A 55 4.28 7.08 -2.40
C GLY A 55 3.64 6.25 -1.30
N ILE A 56 2.95 5.18 -1.66
CA ILE A 56 2.27 4.32 -0.71
C ILE A 56 2.43 2.84 -1.06
N LEU A 57 2.67 2.04 -0.03
CA LEU A 57 2.62 0.58 -0.10
C LEU A 57 1.43 0.07 0.71
N LEU A 58 0.67 -0.84 0.12
CA LEU A 58 -0.54 -1.42 0.70
C LEU A 58 -0.37 -2.92 0.88
N GLY A 59 -0.69 -3.42 2.06
CA GLY A 59 -0.61 -4.84 2.36
C GLY A 59 -1.86 -5.39 3.05
N THR A 60 -2.36 -6.53 2.58
CA THR A 60 -3.58 -7.14 3.09
C THR A 60 -3.57 -8.65 2.90
N PRO A 61 -4.17 -9.42 3.83
CA PRO A 61 -4.60 -10.77 3.51
C PRO A 61 -5.83 -10.74 2.59
N ALA A 62 -6.05 -11.83 1.87
CA ALA A 62 -7.32 -12.09 1.18
C ALA A 62 -8.29 -12.76 2.16
N ASN A 63 -9.25 -12.02 2.66
CA ASN A 63 -10.29 -12.52 3.56
C ASN A 63 -11.60 -12.71 2.78
N PHE A 64 -12.10 -13.95 2.74
CA PHE A 64 -13.32 -14.26 2.00
C PHE A 64 -13.31 -13.77 0.54
N GLY A 65 -12.16 -13.86 -0.12
CA GLY A 65 -12.00 -13.40 -1.49
C GLY A 65 -11.98 -11.88 -1.68
N TYR A 66 -11.74 -11.12 -0.59
CA TYR A 66 -11.74 -9.65 -0.58
C TYR A 66 -10.57 -9.12 0.25
N MET A 67 -10.24 -7.83 0.14
CA MET A 67 -9.28 -7.23 1.06
C MET A 67 -9.78 -7.33 2.51
N SER A 68 -8.89 -7.23 3.49
CA SER A 68 -9.30 -7.21 4.90
C SER A 68 -10.23 -6.04 5.20
N GLY A 69 -11.12 -6.22 6.17
CA GLY A 69 -11.98 -5.16 6.66
C GLY A 69 -11.18 -3.97 7.20
N ALA A 70 -10.02 -4.21 7.79
CA ALA A 70 -9.13 -3.15 8.27
C ALA A 70 -8.61 -2.28 7.13
N LEU A 71 -8.18 -2.85 6.01
CA LEU A 71 -7.74 -2.07 4.85
C LEU A 71 -8.92 -1.35 4.20
N LYS A 72 -10.08 -1.99 4.11
CA LYS A 72 -11.30 -1.32 3.60
C LYS A 72 -11.68 -0.13 4.49
N HIS A 73 -11.59 -0.28 5.81
CA HIS A 73 -11.81 0.81 6.75
C HIS A 73 -10.84 1.99 6.51
N PHE A 74 -9.57 1.70 6.27
CA PHE A 74 -8.61 2.73 5.89
C PHE A 74 -9.07 3.52 4.65
N PHE A 75 -9.48 2.84 3.60
CA PHE A 75 -9.98 3.50 2.39
C PHE A 75 -11.24 4.32 2.67
N ASP A 76 -12.18 3.80 3.42
CA ASP A 76 -13.39 4.54 3.80
C ASP A 76 -13.06 5.78 4.62
N THR A 77 -12.09 5.68 5.54
CA THR A 77 -11.66 6.80 6.38
C THR A 77 -11.03 7.92 5.56
N ILE A 78 -10.08 7.59 4.68
CA ILE A 78 -9.42 8.62 3.86
C ILE A 78 -10.36 9.23 2.84
N PHE A 79 -11.30 8.45 2.31
CA PHE A 79 -12.31 8.93 1.38
C PHE A 79 -13.25 9.95 2.04
N LEU A 80 -13.72 9.67 3.24
CA LEU A 80 -14.62 10.58 3.98
C LEU A 80 -13.93 11.88 4.39
N GLU A 81 -12.68 11.81 4.85
CA GLU A 81 -11.91 12.99 5.25
C GLU A 81 -11.45 13.79 4.03
N ALA A 82 -11.14 13.12 2.93
CA ALA A 82 -10.90 13.74 1.63
C ALA A 82 -12.20 14.15 0.90
N GLY A 83 -13.35 13.81 1.46
CA GLY A 83 -14.67 13.94 0.84
C GLY A 83 -15.12 15.38 0.55
N GLY A 84 -14.47 16.39 1.14
CA GLY A 84 -14.61 17.77 0.69
C GLY A 84 -14.00 18.04 -0.69
N ALA A 85 -13.33 17.05 -1.26
CA ALA A 85 -12.70 17.09 -2.58
C ALA A 85 -13.46 16.27 -3.64
N LEU A 86 -14.63 15.70 -3.31
CA LEU A 86 -15.51 15.10 -4.31
C LEU A 86 -16.18 16.20 -5.13
N GLY A 87 -15.93 16.20 -6.44
CA GLY A 87 -16.70 17.00 -7.37
C GLY A 87 -18.15 16.54 -7.44
N ASP A 88 -19.04 17.39 -7.92
CA ASP A 88 -20.46 17.08 -8.13
C ASP A 88 -20.70 15.89 -9.06
N ASP A 89 -19.71 15.47 -9.81
CA ASP A 89 -19.70 14.30 -10.70
C ASP A 89 -19.23 13.00 -10.01
N GLY A 90 -18.95 13.04 -8.71
CA GLY A 90 -18.45 11.90 -7.94
C GLY A 90 -16.96 11.60 -8.16
N SER A 91 -16.25 12.44 -8.89
CA SER A 91 -14.80 12.31 -9.02
C SER A 91 -14.11 12.81 -7.76
N ALA A 92 -13.14 12.02 -7.24
CA ALA A 92 -12.24 12.50 -6.22
C ALA A 92 -11.23 13.45 -6.87
N SER A 93 -11.28 14.73 -6.54
CA SER A 93 -10.14 15.58 -6.83
C SER A 93 -9.06 15.25 -5.80
N ALA A 94 -7.97 14.63 -6.25
CA ALA A 94 -6.75 14.55 -5.46
C ALA A 94 -6.32 15.99 -5.16
N ALA A 95 -6.62 16.47 -3.95
CA ALA A 95 -6.28 17.81 -3.54
C ALA A 95 -4.78 18.03 -3.67
N GLY A 96 -4.33 18.59 -4.80
CA GLY A 96 -3.05 19.26 -4.95
C GLY A 96 -1.80 18.41 -5.14
N ARG A 97 -1.84 17.08 -5.10
CA ARG A 97 -0.69 16.23 -5.44
C ARG A 97 -1.08 15.28 -6.57
N GLY A 98 -0.25 15.21 -7.59
CA GLY A 98 -0.43 14.33 -8.72
C GLY A 98 -0.68 12.87 -8.32
N ARG A 99 -0.72 11.98 -9.29
CA ARG A 99 -1.01 10.56 -9.10
C ARG A 99 0.00 9.92 -8.14
N LEU A 100 -0.46 9.57 -6.93
CA LEU A 100 0.36 8.91 -5.92
C LEU A 100 0.78 7.51 -6.43
N PRO A 101 2.08 7.22 -6.53
CA PRO A 101 2.52 5.87 -6.90
C PRO A 101 2.24 4.90 -5.77
N TYR A 102 1.70 3.71 -6.11
CA TYR A 102 1.44 2.69 -5.12
C TYR A 102 2.01 1.32 -5.50
N GLY A 103 2.33 0.52 -4.50
CA GLY A 103 2.58 -0.90 -4.58
C GLY A 103 1.61 -1.67 -3.68
N LEU A 104 1.38 -2.95 -4.01
CA LEU A 104 0.42 -3.80 -3.31
C LEU A 104 0.99 -5.20 -3.12
N TRP A 105 0.88 -5.74 -1.90
CA TRP A 105 1.06 -7.18 -1.66
C TRP A 105 -0.17 -7.78 -1.01
N VAL A 106 -0.52 -8.98 -1.45
CA VAL A 106 -1.68 -9.72 -0.98
C VAL A 106 -1.25 -11.16 -0.64
N HIS A 107 -1.68 -11.63 0.50
CA HIS A 107 -1.49 -13.02 0.89
C HIS A 107 -2.84 -13.73 1.04
N GLY A 108 -2.95 -14.91 0.48
CA GLY A 108 -4.11 -15.78 0.64
C GLY A 108 -3.72 -17.25 0.64
N ARG A 109 -4.64 -18.12 1.06
CA ARG A 109 -4.39 -19.57 1.02
C ARG A 109 -4.85 -20.22 -0.27
N TYR A 110 -5.90 -19.68 -0.88
CA TYR A 110 -6.55 -20.31 -2.04
C TYR A 110 -6.68 -19.40 -3.24
N ASP A 111 -7.10 -18.15 -3.03
CA ASP A 111 -7.35 -17.21 -4.10
C ASP A 111 -7.16 -15.77 -3.60
N THR A 112 -6.41 -14.99 -4.35
CA THR A 112 -6.14 -13.57 -4.08
C THR A 112 -6.82 -12.63 -5.07
N THR A 113 -7.45 -13.17 -6.10
CA THR A 113 -8.01 -12.39 -7.23
C THR A 113 -8.98 -11.31 -6.78
N GLY A 114 -9.93 -11.64 -5.92
CA GLY A 114 -10.94 -10.70 -5.45
C GLY A 114 -10.35 -9.63 -4.53
N ALA A 115 -9.37 -9.98 -3.72
CA ALA A 115 -8.66 -9.02 -2.88
C ALA A 115 -7.89 -7.99 -3.73
N VAL A 116 -7.17 -8.44 -4.72
CA VAL A 116 -6.45 -7.56 -5.67
C VAL A 116 -7.44 -6.65 -6.39
N ARG A 117 -8.51 -7.21 -6.96
CA ARG A 117 -9.52 -6.44 -7.68
C ARG A 117 -10.20 -5.39 -6.79
N SER A 118 -10.51 -5.73 -5.54
CA SER A 118 -11.16 -4.81 -4.61
C SER A 118 -10.28 -3.60 -4.29
N VAL A 119 -8.97 -3.80 -4.10
CA VAL A 119 -8.02 -2.70 -3.91
C VAL A 119 -7.88 -1.87 -5.18
N GLN A 120 -7.68 -2.53 -6.33
CA GLN A 120 -7.48 -1.83 -7.61
C GLN A 120 -8.67 -0.96 -7.99
N SER A 121 -9.90 -1.39 -7.72
CA SER A 121 -11.10 -0.60 -7.98
C SER A 121 -11.10 0.71 -7.19
N ILE A 122 -10.65 0.68 -5.95
CA ILE A 122 -10.60 1.86 -5.09
C ILE A 122 -9.47 2.80 -5.51
N VAL A 123 -8.26 2.27 -5.71
CA VAL A 123 -7.11 3.11 -6.06
C VAL A 123 -7.24 3.76 -7.44
N GLN A 124 -7.98 3.15 -8.35
CA GLN A 124 -8.34 3.79 -9.63
C GLN A 124 -9.22 5.03 -9.41
N ALA A 125 -10.14 4.97 -8.46
CA ALA A 125 -10.98 6.12 -8.11
C ALA A 125 -10.22 7.24 -7.38
N LEU A 126 -9.13 6.91 -6.67
CA LEU A 126 -8.31 7.86 -5.91
C LEU A 126 -7.30 8.69 -6.73
N PRO A 127 -7.16 8.67 -7.90
CA PRO A 127 -6.45 8.15 -9.04
C PRO A 127 -4.96 7.86 -8.78
N TRP A 128 -4.66 6.88 -7.96
CA TRP A 128 -3.29 6.44 -7.72
C TRP A 128 -2.75 5.63 -8.89
N THR A 129 -1.43 5.62 -9.06
CA THR A 129 -0.77 4.94 -10.19
C THR A 129 -0.01 3.72 -9.69
N GLN A 130 -0.31 2.55 -10.26
CA GLN A 130 0.43 1.33 -9.96
C GLN A 130 1.89 1.47 -10.40
N ALA A 131 2.82 1.36 -9.44
CA ALA A 131 4.25 1.58 -9.66
C ALA A 131 5.07 0.29 -9.80
N ALA A 132 4.48 -0.84 -9.42
CA ALA A 132 5.10 -2.16 -9.52
C ALA A 132 4.02 -3.22 -9.74
N PRO A 133 4.37 -4.40 -10.27
CA PRO A 133 3.45 -5.52 -10.33
C PRO A 133 2.95 -5.88 -8.92
N VAL A 134 1.67 -6.25 -8.80
CA VAL A 134 1.10 -6.72 -7.54
C VAL A 134 1.82 -7.99 -7.10
N LEU A 135 2.27 -8.04 -5.87
CA LEU A 135 2.81 -9.26 -5.27
C LEU A 135 1.66 -10.07 -4.67
N GLU A 136 1.36 -11.19 -5.30
CA GLU A 136 0.37 -12.16 -4.83
C GLU A 136 1.09 -13.40 -4.29
N VAL A 137 0.85 -13.73 -3.04
CA VAL A 137 1.44 -14.89 -2.39
C VAL A 137 0.33 -15.82 -1.90
N LEU A 138 0.36 -17.05 -2.39
CA LEU A 138 -0.55 -18.12 -1.98
C LEU A 138 0.16 -19.12 -1.08
N GLY A 139 -0.43 -19.42 0.06
CA GLY A 139 0.06 -20.45 0.98
C GLY A 139 1.26 -19.99 1.80
N ASP A 140 2.25 -20.87 1.91
CA ASP A 140 3.41 -20.66 2.79
C ASP A 140 4.33 -19.55 2.26
N VAL A 141 4.89 -18.80 3.18
CA VAL A 141 5.85 -17.74 2.89
C VAL A 141 7.25 -18.24 3.17
N GLY A 142 8.00 -18.53 2.10
CA GLY A 142 9.39 -18.93 2.15
C GLY A 142 10.36 -17.79 1.79
N ALA A 143 11.63 -18.16 1.59
CA ALA A 143 12.68 -17.19 1.24
C ALA A 143 12.39 -16.44 -0.06
N GLY A 144 11.91 -17.13 -1.10
CA GLY A 144 11.61 -16.52 -2.39
C GLY A 144 10.50 -15.47 -2.29
N GLN A 145 9.45 -15.74 -1.52
CA GLN A 145 8.36 -14.80 -1.29
C GLN A 145 8.82 -13.58 -0.46
N ARG A 146 9.66 -13.80 0.54
CA ARG A 146 10.27 -12.69 1.31
C ARG A 146 11.19 -11.84 0.45
N ASP A 147 11.97 -12.43 -0.43
CA ASP A 147 12.83 -11.70 -1.36
C ASP A 147 12.01 -10.83 -2.31
N ALA A 148 10.92 -11.37 -2.85
CA ALA A 148 10.00 -10.60 -3.70
C ALA A 148 9.34 -9.44 -2.95
N ALA A 149 8.98 -9.64 -1.69
CA ALA A 149 8.43 -8.59 -0.83
C ALA A 149 9.47 -7.50 -0.54
N TYR A 150 10.71 -7.89 -0.25
CA TYR A 150 11.82 -6.95 -0.08
C TYR A 150 12.03 -6.10 -1.34
N GLU A 151 12.05 -6.73 -2.52
CA GLU A 151 12.19 -6.03 -3.80
C GLU A 151 11.04 -5.04 -4.04
N LEU A 152 9.80 -5.41 -3.70
CA LEU A 152 8.66 -4.51 -3.81
C LEU A 152 8.87 -3.26 -2.95
N GLY A 153 9.28 -3.43 -1.71
CA GLY A 153 9.58 -2.32 -0.80
C GLY A 153 10.70 -1.42 -1.34
N GLY A 154 11.79 -2.01 -1.75
CA GLY A 154 12.94 -1.29 -2.32
C GLY A 154 12.60 -0.54 -3.60
N THR A 155 11.78 -1.14 -4.47
CA THR A 155 11.33 -0.51 -5.73
C THR A 155 10.55 0.76 -5.45
N LEU A 156 9.58 0.72 -4.53
CA LEU A 156 8.80 1.91 -4.19
C LEU A 156 9.64 2.98 -3.50
N ALA A 157 10.56 2.59 -2.61
CA ALA A 157 11.45 3.53 -1.95
C ALA A 157 12.39 4.23 -2.94
N ALA A 158 13.00 3.48 -3.85
CA ALA A 158 13.85 4.05 -4.90
C ALA A 158 13.09 4.97 -5.86
N LEU A 159 11.81 4.65 -6.13
CA LEU A 159 10.99 5.47 -7.02
C LEU A 159 10.69 6.85 -6.44
N VAL A 160 10.49 6.95 -5.12
CA VAL A 160 10.17 8.22 -4.45
C VAL A 160 11.42 8.96 -3.95
N GLU A 161 12.60 8.35 -4.07
CA GLU A 161 13.87 8.96 -3.65
C GLU A 161 14.06 10.31 -4.35
N PRO A 162 14.39 11.37 -3.61
CA PRO A 162 14.63 12.69 -4.22
C PRO A 162 15.86 12.66 -5.15
N VAL A 163 15.72 13.26 -6.32
CA VAL A 163 16.82 13.42 -7.29
C VAL A 163 17.79 14.49 -6.80
#